data_bb10b5654ddfea9858583cd73226e505
#
_entry.id   bb10b5654ddfea9858583cd73226e505
#
_cell.length_a   1.000
_cell.length_b   1.000
_cell.length_c   1.000
_cell.angle_alpha   90.00
_cell.angle_beta   90.00
_cell.angle_gamma   90.00
#
_symmetry.space_group_name_H-M   'P 1'
#
loop_
_entity.id
_entity.type
_entity.pdbx_description
1 polymer ?
#
loop_
_entity_poly.entity_id
_entity_poly.type
_entity_poly.pdbx_seq_one_letter_code
_entity_poly.pdbx_strand_id
1 'polypeptide(L)'
;MLKIKEAIIVEGRYDKIKLKNLVDTTIIETNGFRVFSDKEKQLLIRKIAQTRGILVFTDSDSAGFVIRNFLRGTVDKSKLKHCYIPQINGKEKRKAHGSKEGFLGVEGVSDDVIIKAIRKSGATIIGEDEQADREEVTKADLYRLGLTGRENSEKLRKALLKHLDMPSYLTANAMLSAINCLYSLDELKNIVNELEI
;
A
#
# COMPACT_ATOMS: atom_id res chain seq x y z
N MET A 1 3.72 -19.12 -7.16
CA MET A 1 3.06 -17.84 -7.51
C MET A 1 1.80 -17.69 -6.68
N LEU A 2 1.59 -16.53 -6.07
CA LEU A 2 0.38 -16.22 -5.30
C LEU A 2 -0.78 -15.93 -6.27
N LYS A 3 -1.88 -16.68 -6.17
CA LYS A 3 -3.10 -16.38 -6.93
C LYS A 3 -3.89 -15.30 -6.19
N ILE A 4 -4.04 -14.11 -6.80
CA ILE A 4 -4.67 -12.96 -6.17
C ILE A 4 -5.95 -12.59 -6.93
N LYS A 5 -7.05 -12.35 -6.20
CA LYS A 5 -8.35 -11.96 -6.77
C LYS A 5 -8.28 -10.58 -7.41
N GLU A 6 -7.74 -9.60 -6.69
CA GLU A 6 -7.63 -8.21 -7.17
C GLU A 6 -6.66 -8.12 -8.35
N ALA A 7 -6.93 -7.20 -9.28
CA ALA A 7 -5.93 -6.78 -10.25
C ALA A 7 -4.92 -5.85 -9.58
N ILE A 8 -3.63 -6.01 -9.89
CA ILE A 8 -2.58 -5.16 -9.32
C ILE A 8 -2.33 -3.95 -10.23
N ILE A 9 -2.33 -2.76 -9.65
CA ILE A 9 -1.96 -1.51 -10.32
C ILE A 9 -0.54 -1.14 -9.91
N VAL A 10 0.36 -1.01 -10.89
CA VAL A 10 1.76 -0.63 -10.69
C VAL A 10 2.09 0.67 -11.40
N GLU A 11 3.21 1.30 -11.03
CA GLU A 11 3.64 2.55 -11.66
C GLU A 11 4.18 2.33 -13.06
N GLY A 12 5.06 1.35 -13.24
CA GLY A 12 5.80 1.18 -14.47
C GLY A 12 6.02 -0.27 -14.91
N ARG A 13 6.67 -0.38 -16.07
CA ARG A 13 6.94 -1.65 -16.73
C ARG A 13 7.81 -2.60 -15.90
N TYR A 14 8.81 -2.07 -15.20
CA TYR A 14 9.75 -2.91 -14.44
C TYR A 14 9.09 -3.51 -13.20
N ASP A 15 8.23 -2.76 -12.52
CA ASP A 15 7.42 -3.27 -11.41
C ASP A 15 6.51 -4.42 -11.89
N LYS A 16 5.88 -4.23 -13.06
CA LYS A 16 5.07 -5.27 -13.68
C LYS A 16 5.87 -6.54 -13.98
N ILE A 17 7.08 -6.41 -14.55
CA ILE A 17 7.95 -7.54 -14.84
C ILE A 17 8.33 -8.27 -13.55
N LYS A 18 8.69 -7.52 -12.51
CA LYS A 18 9.04 -8.05 -11.19
C LYS A 18 7.89 -8.85 -10.59
N LEU A 19 6.70 -8.27 -10.54
CA LEU A 19 5.52 -8.91 -9.94
C LEU A 19 5.01 -10.10 -10.74
N LYS A 20 5.15 -10.09 -12.07
CA LYS A 20 4.68 -11.18 -12.94
C LYS A 20 5.30 -12.55 -12.62
N ASN A 21 6.47 -12.56 -11.99
CA ASN A 21 7.14 -13.78 -11.55
C ASN A 21 6.65 -14.27 -10.17
N LEU A 22 5.92 -13.45 -9.42
CA LEU A 22 5.54 -13.71 -8.04
C LEU A 22 4.05 -13.98 -7.88
N VAL A 23 3.21 -13.36 -8.73
CA VAL A 23 1.77 -13.38 -8.61
C VAL A 23 1.09 -13.84 -9.90
N ASP A 24 -0.04 -14.55 -9.72
CA ASP A 24 -0.95 -14.95 -10.78
C ASP A 24 -2.20 -14.08 -10.70
N THR A 25 -2.15 -12.92 -11.36
CA THR A 25 -3.27 -11.99 -11.53
C THR A 25 -2.97 -10.99 -12.65
N THR A 26 -3.98 -10.20 -13.04
CA THR A 26 -3.82 -9.11 -13.99
C THR A 26 -3.01 -7.98 -13.37
N ILE A 27 -1.94 -7.53 -14.04
CA ILE A 27 -1.12 -6.40 -13.60
C ILE A 27 -1.22 -5.28 -14.64
N ILE A 28 -1.64 -4.09 -14.19
CA ILE A 28 -1.86 -2.91 -15.02
C ILE A 28 -0.86 -1.83 -14.62
N GLU A 29 -0.13 -1.31 -15.61
CA GLU A 29 0.79 -0.17 -15.42
C GLU A 29 0.06 1.15 -15.65
N THR A 30 0.31 2.12 -14.76
CA THR A 30 -0.21 3.48 -14.91
C THR A 30 0.60 4.30 -15.90
N ASN A 31 1.83 3.89 -16.20
CA ASN A 31 2.83 4.68 -16.93
C ASN A 31 3.11 6.02 -16.21
N GLY A 32 3.30 5.96 -14.91
CA GLY A 32 3.48 7.12 -14.05
C GLY A 32 2.27 8.05 -14.09
N PHE A 33 2.52 9.34 -14.20
CA PHE A 33 1.48 10.39 -14.18
C PHE A 33 0.58 10.43 -15.43
N ARG A 34 0.89 9.65 -16.48
CA ARG A 34 0.02 9.58 -17.68
C ARG A 34 -1.39 9.10 -17.36
N VAL A 35 -1.56 8.31 -16.30
CA VAL A 35 -2.89 7.87 -15.85
C VAL A 35 -3.84 9.03 -15.53
N PHE A 36 -3.34 10.22 -15.21
CA PHE A 36 -4.17 11.39 -14.89
C PHE A 36 -4.88 11.99 -16.11
N SER A 37 -4.31 11.86 -17.29
CA SER A 37 -4.89 12.34 -18.55
C SER A 37 -5.50 11.22 -19.42
N ASP A 38 -5.16 9.97 -19.16
CA ASP A 38 -5.62 8.80 -19.93
C ASP A 38 -7.01 8.35 -19.45
N LYS A 39 -8.06 8.95 -20.00
CA LYS A 39 -9.45 8.64 -19.64
C LYS A 39 -9.83 7.19 -19.92
N GLU A 40 -9.31 6.61 -21.00
CA GLU A 40 -9.61 5.21 -21.35
C GLU A 40 -9.03 4.25 -20.32
N LYS A 41 -7.80 4.47 -19.91
CA LYS A 41 -7.16 3.70 -18.84
C LYS A 41 -7.89 3.86 -17.50
N GLN A 42 -8.33 5.06 -17.16
CA GLN A 42 -9.14 5.31 -15.97
C GLN A 42 -10.46 4.51 -15.99
N LEU A 43 -11.16 4.50 -17.13
CA LEU A 43 -12.38 3.72 -17.31
C LEU A 43 -12.12 2.22 -17.17
N LEU A 44 -11.03 1.72 -17.76
CA LEU A 44 -10.61 0.32 -17.63
C LEU A 44 -10.34 -0.04 -16.17
N ILE A 45 -9.58 0.79 -15.46
CA ILE A 45 -9.27 0.58 -14.03
C ILE A 45 -10.55 0.56 -13.20
N ARG A 46 -11.49 1.48 -13.43
CA ARG A 46 -12.80 1.50 -12.73
C ARG A 46 -13.59 0.23 -12.98
N LYS A 47 -13.69 -0.21 -14.23
CA LYS A 47 -14.42 -1.44 -14.61
C LYS A 47 -13.83 -2.67 -13.92
N ILE A 48 -12.50 -2.80 -13.92
CA ILE A 48 -11.80 -3.90 -13.26
C ILE A 48 -12.00 -3.84 -11.75
N ALA A 49 -11.92 -2.64 -11.17
CA ALA A 49 -12.17 -2.48 -9.74
C ALA A 49 -13.58 -2.91 -9.33
N GLN A 50 -14.59 -2.58 -10.13
CA GLN A 50 -15.98 -3.00 -9.87
C GLN A 50 -16.16 -4.51 -9.91
N THR A 51 -15.45 -5.21 -10.80
CA THR A 51 -15.62 -6.66 -10.99
C THR A 51 -14.82 -7.48 -9.99
N ARG A 52 -13.56 -7.14 -9.71
CA ARG A 52 -12.67 -7.97 -8.92
C ARG A 52 -11.88 -7.24 -7.82
N GLY A 53 -12.03 -5.92 -7.74
CA GLY A 53 -11.20 -5.08 -6.89
C GLY A 53 -9.83 -4.79 -7.50
N ILE A 54 -9.13 -3.82 -6.93
CA ILE A 54 -7.75 -3.50 -7.31
C ILE A 54 -6.85 -3.39 -6.08
N LEU A 55 -5.59 -3.80 -6.25
CA LEU A 55 -4.50 -3.65 -5.29
C LEU A 55 -3.49 -2.66 -5.87
N VAL A 56 -3.36 -1.47 -5.29
CA VAL A 56 -2.38 -0.47 -5.73
C VAL A 56 -1.04 -0.78 -5.11
N PHE A 57 -0.06 -1.06 -5.96
CA PHE A 57 1.31 -1.43 -5.59
C PHE A 57 2.30 -0.53 -6.33
N THR A 58 2.61 0.62 -5.75
CA THR A 58 3.55 1.61 -6.29
C THR A 58 4.71 1.82 -5.31
N ASP A 59 5.75 2.50 -5.75
CA ASP A 59 6.88 2.85 -4.90
C ASP A 59 6.43 3.60 -3.63
N SER A 60 7.23 3.51 -2.58
CA SER A 60 7.00 4.19 -1.30
C SER A 60 7.63 5.59 -1.29
N ASP A 61 7.48 6.30 -2.41
CA ASP A 61 7.96 7.67 -2.64
C ASP A 61 6.80 8.65 -2.90
N SER A 62 7.13 9.91 -3.07
CA SER A 62 6.14 10.98 -3.31
C SER A 62 5.34 10.77 -4.60
N ALA A 63 5.95 10.23 -5.65
CA ALA A 63 5.28 9.98 -6.94
C ALA A 63 4.25 8.85 -6.81
N GLY A 64 4.62 7.74 -6.20
CA GLY A 64 3.71 6.63 -5.91
C GLY A 64 2.54 7.06 -5.03
N PHE A 65 2.77 7.96 -4.07
CA PHE A 65 1.72 8.50 -3.23
C PHE A 65 0.69 9.35 -4.00
N VAL A 66 1.14 10.16 -4.96
CA VAL A 66 0.25 10.95 -5.82
C VAL A 66 -0.64 10.02 -6.65
N ILE A 67 -0.09 8.96 -7.25
CA ILE A 67 -0.85 7.96 -8.00
C ILE A 67 -1.90 7.26 -7.10
N ARG A 68 -1.52 6.87 -5.88
CA ARG A 68 -2.44 6.27 -4.90
C ARG A 68 -3.62 7.19 -4.56
N ASN A 69 -3.34 8.47 -4.31
CA ASN A 69 -4.38 9.45 -4.01
C ASN A 69 -5.34 9.67 -5.18
N PHE A 70 -4.80 9.71 -6.40
CA PHE A 70 -5.62 9.83 -7.60
C PHE A 70 -6.56 8.62 -7.76
N LEU A 71 -6.03 7.40 -7.64
CA LEU A 71 -6.84 6.18 -7.75
C LEU A 71 -7.90 6.09 -6.66
N ARG A 72 -7.59 6.53 -5.43
CA ARG A 72 -8.56 6.62 -4.34
C ARG A 72 -9.72 7.58 -4.63
N GLY A 73 -9.48 8.63 -5.40
CA GLY A 73 -10.55 9.55 -5.88
C GLY A 73 -11.30 9.03 -7.11
N THR A 74 -10.81 7.98 -7.75
CA THR A 74 -11.31 7.48 -9.04
C THR A 74 -12.13 6.20 -8.90
N VAL A 75 -11.86 5.40 -7.87
CA VAL A 75 -12.42 4.07 -7.64
C VAL A 75 -13.15 4.02 -6.30
N ASP A 76 -14.18 3.18 -6.19
CA ASP A 76 -14.86 2.90 -4.93
C ASP A 76 -13.86 2.38 -3.88
N LYS A 77 -13.89 2.97 -2.69
CA LYS A 77 -12.97 2.64 -1.59
C LYS A 77 -13.06 1.18 -1.16
N SER A 78 -14.25 0.58 -1.21
CA SER A 78 -14.46 -0.84 -0.87
C SER A 78 -13.80 -1.80 -1.86
N LYS A 79 -13.42 -1.31 -3.04
CA LYS A 79 -12.80 -2.07 -4.14
C LYS A 79 -11.31 -1.76 -4.29
N LEU A 80 -10.76 -0.93 -3.40
CA LEU A 80 -9.40 -0.44 -3.48
C LEU A 80 -8.61 -0.88 -2.25
N LYS A 81 -7.56 -1.67 -2.48
CA LYS A 81 -6.57 -2.05 -1.48
C LYS A 81 -5.23 -1.40 -1.81
N HIS A 82 -4.39 -1.18 -0.79
CA HIS A 82 -3.06 -0.60 -0.95
C HIS A 82 -2.00 -1.56 -0.42
N CYS A 83 -1.02 -1.87 -1.24
CA CYS A 83 0.17 -2.59 -0.83
C CYS A 83 1.34 -1.61 -0.67
N TYR A 84 2.02 -1.66 0.45
CA TYR A 84 3.18 -0.83 0.76
C TYR A 84 4.41 -1.71 0.94
N ILE A 85 5.51 -1.34 0.27
CA ILE A 85 6.82 -1.92 0.55
C ILE A 85 7.53 -1.10 1.63
N PRO A 86 8.38 -1.73 2.47
CA PRO A 86 9.19 -1.00 3.44
C PRO A 86 10.14 -0.03 2.73
N GLN A 87 10.48 1.07 3.41
CA GLN A 87 11.47 2.03 2.93
C GLN A 87 12.87 1.45 3.16
N ILE A 88 13.45 0.86 2.12
CA ILE A 88 14.79 0.29 2.14
C ILE A 88 15.73 1.26 1.43
N ASN A 89 16.76 1.75 2.11
CA ASN A 89 17.78 2.59 1.50
C ASN A 89 18.51 1.83 0.41
N GLY A 90 18.65 2.45 -0.76
CA GLY A 90 19.36 1.85 -1.86
C GLY A 90 19.05 2.49 -3.21
N LYS A 91 19.70 1.93 -4.22
CA LYS A 91 19.50 2.32 -5.62
C LYS A 91 19.33 1.06 -6.45
N GLU A 92 18.35 1.06 -7.32
CA GLU A 92 18.17 -0.04 -8.28
C GLU A 92 19.39 -0.13 -9.21
N LYS A 93 19.87 -1.34 -9.44
CA LYS A 93 21.07 -1.60 -10.26
C LYS A 93 21.00 -0.99 -11.66
N ARG A 94 19.81 -0.90 -12.22
CA ARG A 94 19.55 -0.37 -13.57
C ARG A 94 19.59 1.16 -13.63
N LYS A 95 19.22 1.86 -12.58
CA LYS A 95 19.11 3.33 -12.58
C LYS A 95 20.49 3.98 -12.42
N ALA A 96 20.79 5.02 -13.22
CA ALA A 96 22.02 5.80 -13.08
C ALA A 96 22.01 6.57 -11.73
N HIS A 97 20.86 7.11 -11.34
CA HIS A 97 20.65 7.82 -10.07
C HIS A 97 19.57 7.12 -9.25
N GLY A 98 19.67 7.19 -7.92
CA GLY A 98 18.62 6.71 -7.01
C GLY A 98 17.33 7.55 -7.11
N SER A 99 16.29 7.12 -6.38
CA SER A 99 15.10 7.95 -6.17
C SER A 99 15.46 9.23 -5.39
N LYS A 100 14.62 10.26 -5.46
CA LYS A 100 14.86 11.51 -4.70
C LYS A 100 14.97 11.26 -3.20
N GLU A 101 14.21 10.31 -2.71
CA GLU A 101 14.16 9.93 -1.30
C GLU A 101 15.24 8.89 -0.91
N GLY A 102 16.01 8.36 -1.87
CA GLY A 102 17.08 7.39 -1.64
C GLY A 102 16.60 5.97 -1.33
N PHE A 103 15.33 5.65 -1.58
CA PHE A 103 14.76 4.33 -1.33
C PHE A 103 14.69 3.48 -2.59
N LEU A 104 14.76 2.15 -2.39
CA LEU A 104 14.48 1.17 -3.44
C LEU A 104 12.99 1.20 -3.80
N GLY A 105 12.70 1.21 -5.09
CA GLY A 105 11.38 0.95 -5.62
C GLY A 105 11.04 -0.54 -5.67
N VAL A 106 9.83 -0.86 -6.14
CA VAL A 106 9.31 -2.24 -6.24
C VAL A 106 10.28 -3.16 -6.99
N GLU A 107 10.90 -2.68 -8.07
CA GLU A 107 11.84 -3.49 -8.86
C GLU A 107 13.11 -3.88 -8.09
N GLY A 108 13.53 -3.06 -7.13
CA GLY A 108 14.78 -3.24 -6.37
C GLY A 108 14.64 -4.09 -5.12
N VAL A 109 13.43 -4.34 -4.67
CA VAL A 109 13.14 -5.06 -3.42
C VAL A 109 13.14 -6.57 -3.66
N SER A 110 13.55 -7.37 -2.64
CA SER A 110 13.58 -8.83 -2.74
C SER A 110 12.17 -9.43 -2.86
N ASP A 111 12.08 -10.60 -3.45
CA ASP A 111 10.82 -11.32 -3.68
C ASP A 111 10.09 -11.61 -2.37
N ASP A 112 10.81 -12.01 -1.32
CA ASP A 112 10.24 -12.30 0.00
C ASP A 112 9.59 -11.07 0.63
N VAL A 113 10.22 -9.89 0.48
CA VAL A 113 9.66 -8.62 0.98
C VAL A 113 8.38 -8.26 0.23
N ILE A 114 8.37 -8.45 -1.09
CA ILE A 114 7.17 -8.24 -1.92
C ILE A 114 6.04 -9.18 -1.51
N ILE A 115 6.31 -10.48 -1.37
CA ILE A 115 5.32 -11.47 -0.96
C ILE A 115 4.76 -11.14 0.42
N LYS A 116 5.60 -10.78 1.39
CA LYS A 116 5.17 -10.34 2.71
C LYS A 116 4.30 -9.07 2.65
N ALA A 117 4.67 -8.10 1.82
CA ALA A 117 3.88 -6.89 1.64
C ALA A 117 2.50 -7.18 1.04
N ILE A 118 2.41 -8.07 0.05
CA ILE A 118 1.15 -8.49 -0.55
C ILE A 118 0.26 -9.18 0.50
N ARG A 119 0.80 -10.11 1.29
CA ARG A 119 0.06 -10.78 2.37
C ARG A 119 -0.46 -9.79 3.40
N LYS A 120 0.36 -8.81 3.80
CA LYS A 120 -0.03 -7.74 4.74
C LYS A 120 -1.02 -6.74 4.16
N SER A 121 -1.19 -6.66 2.84
CA SER A 121 -2.05 -5.66 2.19
C SER A 121 -3.55 -5.95 2.29
N GLY A 122 -3.93 -7.10 2.83
CA GLY A 122 -5.30 -7.59 2.80
C GLY A 122 -5.75 -8.06 1.40
N ALA A 123 -4.80 -8.32 0.47
CA ALA A 123 -5.10 -8.93 -0.81
C ALA A 123 -5.80 -10.28 -0.61
N THR A 124 -6.83 -10.56 -1.41
CA THR A 124 -7.54 -11.84 -1.36
C THR A 124 -6.72 -12.90 -2.10
N ILE A 125 -6.10 -13.80 -1.34
CA ILE A 125 -5.29 -14.89 -1.90
C ILE A 125 -6.21 -16.08 -2.12
N ILE A 126 -6.34 -16.53 -3.37
CA ILE A 126 -7.20 -17.64 -3.74
C ILE A 126 -6.59 -18.95 -3.22
N GLY A 127 -7.36 -19.69 -2.41
CA GLY A 127 -6.93 -20.94 -1.79
C GLY A 127 -6.31 -20.81 -0.40
N GLU A 128 -6.23 -19.59 0.15
CA GLU A 128 -5.97 -19.33 1.56
C GLU A 128 -7.27 -18.80 2.21
N ASP A 129 -7.51 -19.12 3.48
CA ASP A 129 -8.75 -18.77 4.18
C ASP A 129 -9.05 -17.27 4.06
N GLU A 130 -10.30 -16.95 3.75
CA GLU A 130 -10.80 -15.56 3.74
C GLU A 130 -10.59 -14.96 5.13
N GLN A 131 -10.00 -13.79 5.18
CA GLN A 131 -9.82 -13.04 6.42
C GLN A 131 -11.18 -12.84 7.08
N ALA A 132 -11.31 -13.27 8.32
CA ALA A 132 -12.49 -13.01 9.16
C ALA A 132 -12.83 -11.50 9.15
N ASP A 133 -14.12 -11.17 9.28
CA ASP A 133 -14.61 -9.81 9.48
C ASP A 133 -13.80 -9.12 10.59
N ARG A 134 -12.97 -8.16 10.19
CA ARG A 134 -12.13 -7.41 11.14
C ARG A 134 -12.87 -6.14 11.52
N GLU A 135 -12.95 -5.87 12.82
CA GLU A 135 -13.45 -4.59 13.31
C GLU A 135 -12.59 -3.44 12.80
N GLU A 136 -13.22 -2.50 12.07
CA GLU A 136 -12.52 -1.35 11.48
C GLU A 136 -12.08 -0.35 12.56
N VAL A 137 -10.82 0.07 12.46
CA VAL A 137 -10.28 1.18 13.27
C VAL A 137 -10.92 2.50 12.82
N THR A 138 -11.41 3.28 13.77
CA THR A 138 -12.03 4.59 13.52
C THR A 138 -11.08 5.75 13.83
N LYS A 139 -11.45 6.97 13.40
CA LYS A 139 -10.72 8.19 13.82
C LYS A 139 -10.76 8.41 15.33
N ALA A 140 -11.85 8.00 15.99
CA ALA A 140 -11.97 8.07 17.43
C ALA A 140 -10.97 7.14 18.13
N ASP A 141 -10.73 5.98 17.57
CA ASP A 141 -9.74 5.03 18.10
C ASP A 141 -8.31 5.56 17.93
N LEU A 142 -7.99 6.18 16.79
CA LEU A 142 -6.70 6.87 16.63
C LEU A 142 -6.50 7.97 17.69
N TYR A 143 -7.56 8.72 18.03
CA TYR A 143 -7.49 9.72 19.09
C TYR A 143 -7.28 9.09 20.47
N ARG A 144 -8.04 8.03 20.80
CA ARG A 144 -7.89 7.27 22.07
C ARG A 144 -6.48 6.71 22.24
N LEU A 145 -5.90 6.17 21.16
CA LEU A 145 -4.54 5.62 21.13
C LEU A 145 -3.45 6.71 21.08
N GLY A 146 -3.81 7.99 21.11
CA GLY A 146 -2.84 9.08 21.07
C GLY A 146 -2.20 9.34 19.71
N LEU A 147 -2.66 8.66 18.66
CA LEU A 147 -2.14 8.80 17.30
C LEU A 147 -2.60 10.08 16.59
N THR A 148 -3.62 10.78 17.15
CA THR A 148 -4.10 12.08 16.65
C THR A 148 -4.51 12.99 17.78
N GLY A 149 -4.48 14.31 17.56
CA GLY A 149 -5.05 15.32 18.46
C GLY A 149 -4.32 15.57 19.78
N ARG A 150 -3.09 15.07 19.96
CA ARG A 150 -2.25 15.29 21.14
C ARG A 150 -0.86 15.77 20.73
N GLU A 151 -0.15 16.42 21.65
CA GLU A 151 1.16 17.02 21.43
C GLU A 151 2.20 16.04 20.84
N ASN A 152 2.24 14.79 21.31
CA ASN A 152 3.17 13.76 20.84
C ASN A 152 2.61 12.88 19.71
N SER A 153 1.41 13.18 19.17
CA SER A 153 0.76 12.33 18.17
C SER A 153 1.58 12.13 16.89
N GLU A 154 2.33 13.15 16.48
CA GLU A 154 3.17 13.03 15.29
C GLU A 154 4.35 12.08 15.53
N LYS A 155 4.99 12.17 16.69
CA LYS A 155 6.10 11.30 17.07
C LYS A 155 5.62 9.84 17.16
N LEU A 156 4.48 9.62 17.81
CA LEU A 156 3.87 8.30 17.95
C LEU A 156 3.46 7.69 16.58
N ARG A 157 2.87 8.51 15.69
CA ARG A 157 2.57 8.06 14.32
C ARG A 157 3.83 7.65 13.55
N LYS A 158 4.91 8.44 13.64
CA LYS A 158 6.18 8.10 12.96
C LYS A 158 6.77 6.80 13.50
N ALA A 159 6.74 6.60 14.81
CA ALA A 159 7.18 5.35 15.44
C ALA A 159 6.32 4.16 14.98
N LEU A 160 5.01 4.31 14.97
CA LEU A 160 4.08 3.29 14.49
C LEU A 160 4.31 2.96 13.01
N LEU A 161 4.39 3.97 12.14
CA LEU A 161 4.62 3.76 10.72
C LEU A 161 5.96 3.04 10.45
N LYS A 162 7.00 3.39 11.21
CA LYS A 162 8.29 2.71 11.14
C LYS A 162 8.19 1.25 11.60
N HIS A 163 7.51 0.99 12.72
CA HIS A 163 7.29 -0.37 13.24
C HIS A 163 6.51 -1.24 12.25
N LEU A 164 5.56 -0.65 11.53
CA LEU A 164 4.72 -1.33 10.55
C LEU A 164 5.33 -1.41 9.14
N ASP A 165 6.58 -0.98 8.94
CA ASP A 165 7.23 -0.87 7.63
C ASP A 165 6.41 -0.07 6.61
N MET A 166 5.73 0.98 7.09
CA MET A 166 4.92 1.89 6.26
C MET A 166 5.66 3.20 5.97
N PRO A 167 5.32 3.88 4.85
CA PRO A 167 5.91 5.19 4.54
C PRO A 167 5.70 6.20 5.66
N SER A 168 6.79 6.83 6.14
CA SER A 168 6.80 7.75 7.29
C SER A 168 6.01 9.05 7.07
N TYR A 169 5.74 9.39 5.79
CA TYR A 169 5.02 10.60 5.38
C TYR A 169 3.51 10.41 5.22
N LEU A 170 2.95 9.26 5.57
CA LEU A 170 1.50 9.06 5.52
C LEU A 170 0.78 10.06 6.43
N THR A 171 -0.21 10.73 5.87
CA THR A 171 -1.15 11.53 6.68
C THR A 171 -1.96 10.63 7.61
N ALA A 172 -2.53 11.16 8.68
CA ALA A 172 -3.36 10.39 9.61
C ALA A 172 -4.50 9.63 8.91
N ASN A 173 -5.13 10.24 7.88
CA ASN A 173 -6.18 9.58 7.11
C ASN A 173 -5.63 8.47 6.20
N ALA A 174 -4.48 8.68 5.57
CA ALA A 174 -3.85 7.66 4.74
C ALA A 174 -3.34 6.49 5.59
N MET A 175 -2.78 6.78 6.76
CA MET A 175 -2.39 5.78 7.76
C MET A 175 -3.60 4.96 8.22
N LEU A 176 -4.72 5.60 8.57
CA LEU A 176 -5.95 4.91 8.98
C LEU A 176 -6.44 3.95 7.88
N SER A 177 -6.45 4.41 6.62
CA SER A 177 -6.86 3.56 5.50
C SER A 177 -5.91 2.36 5.31
N ALA A 178 -4.60 2.56 5.50
CA ALA A 178 -3.62 1.49 5.41
C ALA A 178 -3.76 0.50 6.57
N ILE A 179 -3.95 1.00 7.80
CA ILE A 179 -4.17 0.17 9.00
C ILE A 179 -5.40 -0.72 8.80
N ASN A 180 -6.53 -0.15 8.38
CA ASN A 180 -7.77 -0.92 8.15
C ASN A 180 -7.65 -1.99 7.05
N CYS A 181 -6.66 -1.88 6.15
CA CYS A 181 -6.37 -2.96 5.22
C CYS A 181 -5.61 -4.14 5.86
N LEU A 182 -4.93 -3.92 6.99
CA LEU A 182 -3.89 -4.82 7.48
C LEU A 182 -4.13 -5.34 8.89
N TYR A 183 -4.76 -4.54 9.75
CA TYR A 183 -4.85 -4.78 11.18
C TYR A 183 -6.28 -4.54 11.69
N SER A 184 -6.71 -5.35 12.63
CA SER A 184 -7.89 -5.11 13.46
C SER A 184 -7.59 -4.05 14.53
N LEU A 185 -8.64 -3.57 15.19
CA LEU A 185 -8.50 -2.63 16.31
C LEU A 185 -7.65 -3.20 17.45
N ASP A 186 -7.83 -4.48 17.79
CA ASP A 186 -7.10 -5.11 18.89
C ASP A 186 -5.63 -5.35 18.54
N GLU A 187 -5.32 -5.75 17.30
CA GLU A 187 -3.94 -5.83 16.82
C GLU A 187 -3.25 -4.47 16.88
N LEU A 188 -3.94 -3.39 16.48
CA LEU A 188 -3.39 -2.04 16.56
C LEU A 188 -3.12 -1.60 18.00
N LYS A 189 -4.04 -1.90 18.94
CA LYS A 189 -3.85 -1.60 20.37
C LYS A 189 -2.59 -2.28 20.91
N ASN A 190 -2.42 -3.56 20.61
CA ASN A 190 -1.26 -4.33 21.06
C ASN A 190 0.04 -3.73 20.52
N ILE A 191 0.08 -3.43 19.20
CA ILE A 191 1.25 -2.82 18.55
C ILE A 191 1.58 -1.46 19.18
N VAL A 192 0.58 -0.59 19.40
CA VAL A 192 0.82 0.73 20.00
C VAL A 192 1.34 0.63 21.43
N ASN A 193 0.87 -0.36 22.21
CA ASN A 193 1.35 -0.61 23.57
C ASN A 193 2.80 -1.12 23.61
N GLU A 194 3.26 -1.78 22.56
CA GLU A 194 4.63 -2.29 22.43
C GLU A 194 5.63 -1.21 21.97
N LEU A 195 5.13 -0.06 21.48
CA LEU A 195 6.01 1.04 21.06
C LEU A 195 6.63 1.73 22.27
N GLU A 196 7.92 1.52 22.47
CA GLU A 196 8.74 2.30 23.40
C GLU A 196 8.92 3.72 22.84
N ILE A 197 8.39 4.76 23.54
CA ILE A 197 8.47 6.18 23.12
C ILE A 197 9.11 7.03 24.20
#